data_99ef163a6716fe04e2b3222a2d822295
#
_entry.id   99ef163a6716fe04e2b3222a2d822295
#
_cell.length_a   1.000
_cell.length_b   1.000
_cell.length_c   1.000
_cell.angle_alpha   90.00
_cell.angle_beta   90.00
_cell.angle_gamma   90.00
#
_symmetry.space_group_name_H-M   'P 1'
#
loop_
_entity.id
_entity.type
_entity.pdbx_description
1 polymer ?
#
loop_
_entity_poly.entity_id
_entity_poly.type
_entity_poly.pdbx_seq_one_letter_code
_entity_poly.pdbx_strand_id
1 'polypeptide(L)'
;IKEQTIALFKGDIMEKKWWKEAVAYQIYPRSFMDSNNDGIGDLQGIISKLDYLKDLGIDVIWICPVYKSPNDDNGYDISDYQDIMSDFGTMEDFNELLSEIHKRNMKIIIDLVINHTSDEHPWFIESRSSKQNPKRDWYIWREGKDNKEPNNWESIFKGSAWEYDENTKEYYLHLFSKKQPDLNWENEDMRNEIYKMINWWLDKGIDGFRVDAISHINKEEGLVDMDNPDNLKYVPSFDKHMNVEGIHDYLRELKENTFSKHDIMTVGEANGVKAEQATDWVGENDGKFNMLFQFEHIDLWNSSEFNLPNLKKVWNKWQVNLENDGWNALFIENHDITRVVSSWGDDTRFLKESAKALGLLYFMHKGTPFIYQGQEIGMTNVKFNDINEYDDIRSINEYNQLINQGMSPKDALEHIWNTSRDNTRTPMQWDDSLNAGFSKSNPWIHVNPNYKYINVKEQLEDDDSILNFYKKMIKIKKSSECLIYGKYNLILEDDTNIFAYERILNDE
;
A
#
# COMPACT_ATOMS: atom_id res chain seq x y z
N ILE A 1 48.15 36.54 3.74
CA ILE A 1 47.53 36.34 5.04
C ILE A 1 45.99 36.44 4.84
N LYS A 2 45.36 35.40 4.33
CA LYS A 2 43.92 35.14 4.34
C LYS A 2 43.63 33.88 3.56
N GLU A 3 44.34 32.80 3.88
CA GLU A 3 44.01 31.47 3.37
C GLU A 3 44.43 30.45 4.40
N GLN A 4 43.67 30.32 5.45
CA GLN A 4 43.75 29.19 6.38
C GLN A 4 42.68 29.43 7.46
N THR A 5 41.46 29.08 7.18
CA THR A 5 40.46 28.71 8.20
C THR A 5 39.15 28.35 7.49
N ILE A 6 39.17 27.39 6.56
CA ILE A 6 37.99 26.67 6.10
C ILE A 6 38.41 25.20 5.94
N ALA A 7 38.63 24.56 7.03
CA ALA A 7 38.72 23.12 7.11
C ALA A 7 38.51 22.76 8.57
N LEU A 8 37.29 22.52 8.93
CA LEU A 8 36.84 21.76 10.10
C LEU A 8 35.41 22.20 10.40
N PHE A 9 34.53 21.43 9.88
CA PHE A 9 33.15 21.09 10.23
C PHE A 9 32.41 20.74 8.93
N LYS A 10 32.82 19.64 8.30
CA LYS A 10 31.86 18.79 7.60
C LYS A 10 31.13 17.98 8.69
N GLY A 11 30.35 18.63 9.48
CA GLY A 11 29.18 18.03 10.04
C GLY A 11 28.26 17.80 8.83
N ASP A 12 27.85 16.58 8.61
CA ASP A 12 26.90 16.23 7.56
C ASP A 12 25.71 17.17 7.68
N ILE A 13 25.60 18.13 6.74
CA ILE A 13 24.42 19.00 6.66
C ILE A 13 23.32 18.06 6.22
N MET A 14 22.52 17.64 7.18
CA MET A 14 21.39 16.76 6.96
C MET A 14 20.42 17.47 6.01
N GLU A 15 20.26 16.94 4.80
CA GLU A 15 19.38 17.52 3.81
C GLU A 15 17.94 17.39 4.25
N LYS A 16 17.32 18.54 4.64
CA LYS A 16 15.90 18.59 5.00
C LYS A 16 15.06 18.43 3.75
N LYS A 17 14.18 17.46 3.77
CA LYS A 17 13.19 17.22 2.70
C LYS A 17 11.80 17.25 3.30
N TRP A 18 10.85 17.90 2.62
CA TRP A 18 9.49 18.04 3.11
C TRP A 18 8.83 16.69 3.43
N TRP A 19 9.10 15.65 2.62
CA TRP A 19 8.54 14.31 2.81
C TRP A 19 9.17 13.55 3.99
N LYS A 20 10.39 13.91 4.45
CA LYS A 20 10.99 13.37 5.68
C LYS A 20 10.31 13.91 6.94
N GLU A 21 9.80 15.13 6.88
CA GLU A 21 9.16 15.83 8.00
C GLU A 21 7.63 15.63 8.03
N ALA A 22 7.07 14.99 7.00
CA ALA A 22 5.65 14.81 6.81
C ALA A 22 5.07 13.64 7.62
N VAL A 23 3.77 13.72 7.86
CA VAL A 23 2.91 12.59 8.28
C VAL A 23 1.90 12.35 7.18
N ALA A 24 1.85 11.12 6.68
CA ALA A 24 0.95 10.72 5.61
C ALA A 24 -0.30 10.00 6.15
N TYR A 25 -1.42 10.19 5.46
CA TYR A 25 -2.67 9.52 5.76
C TYR A 25 -3.19 8.83 4.50
N GLN A 26 -3.43 7.53 4.58
CA GLN A 26 -3.94 6.75 3.47
C GLN A 26 -5.47 6.73 3.47
N ILE A 27 -6.06 7.10 2.35
CA ILE A 27 -7.50 7.05 2.10
C ILE A 27 -7.81 5.91 1.11
N TYR A 28 -8.76 5.07 1.50
CA TYR A 28 -9.45 4.13 0.64
C TYR A 28 -10.77 4.79 0.19
N PRO A 29 -10.83 5.41 -0.99
CA PRO A 29 -11.90 6.36 -1.36
C PRO A 29 -13.30 5.80 -1.19
N ARG A 30 -13.50 4.58 -1.66
CA ARG A 30 -14.77 3.84 -1.66
C ARG A 30 -15.43 3.74 -0.28
N SER A 31 -14.63 3.81 0.79
CA SER A 31 -15.06 3.66 2.17
C SER A 31 -14.78 4.87 3.06
N PHE A 32 -14.38 6.02 2.50
CA PHE A 32 -14.02 7.16 3.32
C PHE A 32 -15.22 8.05 3.66
N MET A 33 -15.93 8.59 2.67
CA MET A 33 -17.13 9.40 2.84
C MET A 33 -17.92 9.47 1.55
N ASP A 34 -19.21 9.13 1.62
CA ASP A 34 -20.17 9.23 0.52
C ASP A 34 -20.89 10.58 0.57
N SER A 35 -20.70 11.42 -0.44
CA SER A 35 -21.31 12.75 -0.51
C SER A 35 -22.63 12.78 -1.26
N ASN A 36 -22.84 11.84 -2.19
CA ASN A 36 -23.99 11.81 -3.10
C ASN A 36 -25.10 10.85 -2.65
N ASN A 37 -24.83 10.04 -1.62
CA ASN A 37 -25.72 9.02 -1.03
C ASN A 37 -26.05 7.84 -1.97
N ASP A 38 -25.07 7.37 -2.72
CA ASP A 38 -25.20 6.14 -3.50
C ASP A 38 -24.64 4.89 -2.78
N GLY A 39 -24.02 5.06 -1.64
CA GLY A 39 -23.42 4.01 -0.82
C GLY A 39 -21.94 3.80 -1.05
N ILE A 40 -21.32 4.60 -1.92
CA ILE A 40 -19.90 4.55 -2.28
C ILE A 40 -19.26 5.90 -1.89
N GLY A 41 -18.11 5.85 -1.25
CA GLY A 41 -17.33 7.06 -0.96
C GLY A 41 -16.77 7.68 -2.25
N ASP A 42 -16.64 9.01 -2.27
CA ASP A 42 -16.32 9.78 -3.47
C ASP A 42 -15.36 10.95 -3.19
N LEU A 43 -14.88 11.60 -4.27
CA LEU A 43 -13.92 12.70 -4.18
C LEU A 43 -14.49 13.92 -3.43
N GLN A 44 -15.77 14.24 -3.61
CA GLN A 44 -16.44 15.32 -2.90
C GLN A 44 -16.59 14.99 -1.40
N GLY A 45 -16.80 13.71 -1.08
CA GLY A 45 -16.77 13.20 0.29
C GLY A 45 -15.38 13.41 0.94
N ILE A 46 -14.30 13.13 0.21
CA ILE A 46 -12.93 13.41 0.69
C ILE A 46 -12.74 14.89 0.94
N ILE A 47 -13.15 15.75 0.00
CA ILE A 47 -13.09 17.23 0.15
C ILE A 47 -13.79 17.67 1.45
N SER A 48 -14.95 17.10 1.76
CA SER A 48 -15.72 17.44 2.95
C SER A 48 -15.01 17.13 4.28
N LYS A 49 -13.98 16.27 4.26
CA LYS A 49 -13.22 15.82 5.43
C LYS A 49 -11.79 16.35 5.49
N LEU A 50 -11.36 17.20 4.58
CA LEU A 50 -10.01 17.76 4.57
C LEU A 50 -9.65 18.56 5.82
N ASP A 51 -10.61 19.27 6.41
CA ASP A 51 -10.39 20.03 7.64
C ASP A 51 -10.16 19.10 8.84
N TYR A 52 -10.82 17.93 8.90
CA TYR A 52 -10.53 16.88 9.88
C TYR A 52 -9.10 16.37 9.75
N LEU A 53 -8.65 16.05 8.55
CA LEU A 53 -7.28 15.59 8.30
C LEU A 53 -6.25 16.66 8.65
N LYS A 54 -6.53 17.93 8.34
CA LYS A 54 -5.66 19.05 8.71
C LYS A 54 -5.57 19.21 10.22
N ASP A 55 -6.69 19.12 10.93
CA ASP A 55 -6.75 19.21 12.39
C ASP A 55 -6.08 18.00 13.08
N LEU A 56 -6.14 16.82 12.47
CA LEU A 56 -5.37 15.65 12.91
C LEU A 56 -3.85 15.89 12.83
N GLY A 57 -3.40 16.76 11.92
CA GLY A 57 -2.00 17.13 11.73
C GLY A 57 -1.34 16.51 10.49
N ILE A 58 -2.15 16.02 9.54
CA ILE A 58 -1.69 15.37 8.30
C ILE A 58 -1.08 16.39 7.35
N ASP A 59 -0.01 16.00 6.68
CA ASP A 59 0.71 16.77 5.67
C ASP A 59 0.53 16.21 4.25
N VAL A 60 0.40 14.89 4.13
CA VAL A 60 0.28 14.19 2.85
C VAL A 60 -0.92 13.27 2.88
N ILE A 61 -1.75 13.34 1.86
CA ILE A 61 -2.85 12.40 1.64
C ILE A 61 -2.43 11.44 0.53
N TRP A 62 -2.38 10.14 0.85
CA TRP A 62 -2.25 9.09 -0.13
C TRP A 62 -3.65 8.56 -0.45
N ILE A 63 -4.05 8.66 -1.72
CA ILE A 63 -5.34 8.17 -2.19
C ILE A 63 -5.11 6.87 -2.98
N CYS A 64 -5.77 5.77 -2.55
CA CYS A 64 -5.84 4.53 -3.31
C CYS A 64 -6.50 4.78 -4.69
N PRO A 65 -6.38 3.87 -5.68
CA PRO A 65 -6.75 4.15 -7.06
C PRO A 65 -8.14 4.74 -7.22
N VAL A 66 -8.22 5.84 -7.96
CA VAL A 66 -9.48 6.50 -8.37
C VAL A 66 -9.67 6.51 -9.87
N TYR A 67 -8.77 5.85 -10.59
CA TYR A 67 -8.80 5.71 -12.03
C TYR A 67 -10.00 4.87 -12.49
N LYS A 68 -10.34 5.02 -13.77
CA LYS A 68 -11.38 4.18 -14.37
C LYS A 68 -11.01 2.71 -14.30
N SER A 69 -11.90 1.91 -13.75
CA SER A 69 -11.68 0.49 -13.46
C SER A 69 -13.01 -0.27 -13.53
N PRO A 70 -13.02 -1.52 -13.99
CA PRO A 70 -14.18 -2.41 -13.83
C PRO A 70 -14.34 -2.96 -12.40
N ASN A 71 -13.39 -2.67 -11.47
CA ASN A 71 -13.43 -3.04 -10.05
C ASN A 71 -13.39 -4.56 -9.74
N ASP A 72 -12.68 -5.33 -10.53
CA ASP A 72 -12.42 -6.74 -10.19
C ASP A 72 -11.54 -6.84 -8.92
N ASP A 73 -10.58 -5.93 -8.79
CA ASP A 73 -9.73 -5.78 -7.61
C ASP A 73 -9.80 -4.34 -7.04
N ASN A 74 -11.01 -3.85 -6.88
CA ASN A 74 -11.32 -2.59 -6.19
C ASN A 74 -10.47 -1.38 -6.64
N GLY A 75 -10.29 -1.21 -7.96
CA GLY A 75 -9.60 -0.09 -8.57
C GLY A 75 -8.15 -0.39 -8.99
N TYR A 76 -7.55 -1.49 -8.54
CA TYR A 76 -6.20 -1.89 -8.95
C TYR A 76 -6.17 -2.56 -10.34
N ASP A 77 -7.30 -2.85 -10.94
CA ASP A 77 -7.50 -3.28 -12.32
C ASP A 77 -7.85 -2.06 -13.20
N ILE A 78 -6.84 -1.26 -13.59
CA ILE A 78 -7.03 0.03 -14.25
C ILE A 78 -7.34 -0.16 -15.73
N SER A 79 -8.47 0.39 -16.19
CA SER A 79 -8.87 0.40 -17.61
C SER A 79 -8.55 1.72 -18.33
N ASP A 80 -8.36 2.84 -17.61
CA ASP A 80 -7.88 4.11 -18.15
C ASP A 80 -7.15 4.88 -17.04
N TYR A 81 -5.86 5.12 -17.23
CA TYR A 81 -5.01 5.84 -16.27
C TYR A 81 -5.25 7.35 -16.21
N GLN A 82 -5.92 7.92 -17.21
CA GLN A 82 -6.08 9.37 -17.36
C GLN A 82 -7.53 9.84 -17.23
N ASP A 83 -8.38 8.96 -16.73
CA ASP A 83 -9.78 9.28 -16.41
C ASP A 83 -10.14 8.80 -14.99
N ILE A 84 -11.13 9.46 -14.38
CA ILE A 84 -11.63 9.14 -13.04
C ILE A 84 -12.82 8.17 -13.17
N MET A 85 -12.87 7.20 -12.28
CA MET A 85 -14.00 6.28 -12.19
C MET A 85 -15.27 7.03 -11.81
N SER A 86 -16.36 6.78 -12.53
CA SER A 86 -17.64 7.49 -12.35
C SER A 86 -18.22 7.39 -10.94
N ASP A 87 -17.94 6.30 -10.23
CA ASP A 87 -18.36 6.11 -8.83
C ASP A 87 -17.71 7.13 -7.89
N PHE A 88 -16.51 7.60 -8.23
CA PHE A 88 -15.77 8.57 -7.43
C PHE A 88 -15.98 10.02 -7.86
N GLY A 89 -16.53 10.24 -9.04
CA GLY A 89 -16.78 11.57 -9.61
C GLY A 89 -16.14 11.75 -10.98
N THR A 90 -15.65 12.96 -11.23
CA THR A 90 -15.09 13.40 -12.51
C THR A 90 -13.66 13.89 -12.36
N MET A 91 -13.00 14.17 -13.50
CA MET A 91 -11.68 14.84 -13.50
C MET A 91 -11.76 16.27 -12.92
N GLU A 92 -12.88 16.93 -13.06
CA GLU A 92 -13.14 18.25 -12.44
C GLU A 92 -13.18 18.14 -10.91
N ASP A 93 -13.83 17.10 -10.36
CA ASP A 93 -13.84 16.82 -8.93
C ASP A 93 -12.43 16.51 -8.41
N PHE A 94 -11.62 15.78 -9.18
CA PHE A 94 -10.22 15.53 -8.84
C PHE A 94 -9.39 16.83 -8.84
N ASN A 95 -9.57 17.68 -9.83
CA ASN A 95 -8.88 18.98 -9.89
C ASN A 95 -9.30 19.89 -8.71
N GLU A 96 -10.58 19.84 -8.30
CA GLU A 96 -11.05 20.54 -7.11
C GLU A 96 -10.40 19.97 -5.85
N LEU A 97 -10.36 18.64 -5.68
CA LEU A 97 -9.71 17.98 -4.55
C LEU A 97 -8.24 18.39 -4.43
N LEU A 98 -7.49 18.33 -5.53
CA LEU A 98 -6.09 18.74 -5.60
C LEU A 98 -5.93 20.21 -5.13
N SER A 99 -6.77 21.11 -5.63
CA SER A 99 -6.76 22.52 -5.25
C SER A 99 -7.09 22.72 -3.76
N GLU A 100 -8.09 22.01 -3.23
CA GLU A 100 -8.51 22.13 -1.83
C GLU A 100 -7.47 21.57 -0.85
N ILE A 101 -6.75 20.51 -1.23
CA ILE A 101 -5.62 19.97 -0.47
C ILE A 101 -4.49 21.01 -0.41
N HIS A 102 -4.10 21.56 -1.56
CA HIS A 102 -3.02 22.57 -1.62
C HIS A 102 -3.37 23.86 -0.89
N LYS A 103 -4.61 24.33 -0.94
CA LYS A 103 -5.07 25.50 -0.16
C LYS A 103 -4.89 25.32 1.35
N ARG A 104 -4.91 24.08 1.84
CA ARG A 104 -4.69 23.75 3.26
C ARG A 104 -3.21 23.51 3.58
N ASN A 105 -2.29 23.78 2.64
CA ASN A 105 -0.87 23.43 2.74
C ASN A 105 -0.67 21.94 3.09
N MET A 106 -1.45 21.08 2.46
CA MET A 106 -1.25 19.63 2.42
C MET A 106 -0.83 19.23 1.00
N LYS A 107 -0.38 18.01 0.86
CA LYS A 107 0.08 17.41 -0.39
C LYS A 107 -0.71 16.14 -0.70
N ILE A 108 -0.71 15.75 -1.98
CA ILE A 108 -1.40 14.57 -2.44
C ILE A 108 -0.45 13.65 -3.21
N ILE A 109 -0.44 12.38 -2.84
CA ILE A 109 0.12 11.31 -3.66
C ILE A 109 -0.98 10.34 -4.05
N ILE A 110 -0.89 9.77 -5.24
CA ILE A 110 -1.85 8.80 -5.77
C ILE A 110 -1.17 7.46 -6.03
N ASP A 111 -1.94 6.40 -6.10
CA ASP A 111 -1.43 5.09 -6.48
C ASP A 111 -0.99 5.07 -7.94
N LEU A 112 0.12 4.40 -8.22
CA LEU A 112 0.62 4.15 -9.57
C LEU A 112 0.75 2.65 -9.76
N VAL A 113 -0.18 2.05 -10.50
CA VAL A 113 -0.25 0.62 -10.77
C VAL A 113 0.34 0.35 -12.15
N ILE A 114 1.55 -0.16 -12.22
CA ILE A 114 2.30 -0.33 -13.48
C ILE A 114 2.90 -1.73 -13.67
N ASN A 115 2.58 -2.68 -12.80
CA ASN A 115 2.86 -4.08 -13.04
C ASN A 115 1.88 -4.71 -14.04
N HIS A 116 0.61 -4.29 -14.01
CA HIS A 116 -0.49 -4.83 -14.80
C HIS A 116 -1.50 -3.75 -15.16
N THR A 117 -2.44 -4.06 -16.04
CA THR A 117 -3.65 -3.26 -16.30
C THR A 117 -4.89 -4.12 -16.11
N SER A 118 -6.08 -3.51 -16.22
CA SER A 118 -7.30 -4.29 -16.47
C SER A 118 -7.24 -5.02 -17.82
N ASP A 119 -7.92 -6.17 -17.92
CA ASP A 119 -8.19 -6.83 -19.20
C ASP A 119 -9.14 -6.02 -20.11
N GLU A 120 -9.77 -4.97 -19.57
CA GLU A 120 -10.59 -4.01 -20.30
C GLU A 120 -9.79 -2.76 -20.75
N HIS A 121 -8.49 -2.68 -20.41
CA HIS A 121 -7.64 -1.59 -20.87
C HIS A 121 -7.46 -1.65 -22.40
N PRO A 122 -7.55 -0.52 -23.15
CA PRO A 122 -7.40 -0.50 -24.61
C PRO A 122 -6.12 -1.18 -25.10
N TRP A 123 -5.02 -1.09 -24.36
CA TRP A 123 -3.77 -1.75 -24.73
C TRP A 123 -3.90 -3.27 -24.72
N PHE A 124 -4.60 -3.85 -23.72
CA PHE A 124 -4.81 -5.29 -23.64
C PHE A 124 -5.81 -5.76 -24.70
N ILE A 125 -6.89 -5.00 -24.91
CA ILE A 125 -7.88 -5.31 -25.97
C ILE A 125 -7.19 -5.38 -27.34
N GLU A 126 -6.29 -4.44 -27.65
CA GLU A 126 -5.48 -4.49 -28.87
C GLU A 126 -4.51 -5.68 -28.85
N SER A 127 -3.75 -5.88 -27.77
CA SER A 127 -2.78 -6.97 -27.62
C SER A 127 -3.40 -8.35 -27.87
N ARG A 128 -4.60 -8.61 -27.30
CA ARG A 128 -5.30 -9.89 -27.46
C ARG A 128 -6.03 -10.05 -28.80
N SER A 129 -6.15 -9.00 -29.58
CA SER A 129 -6.90 -9.06 -30.86
C SER A 129 -6.23 -9.91 -31.94
N SER A 130 -4.88 -9.95 -31.95
CA SER A 130 -4.10 -10.73 -32.91
C SER A 130 -2.66 -10.89 -32.43
N LYS A 131 -2.04 -12.04 -32.74
CA LYS A 131 -0.58 -12.27 -32.55
C LYS A 131 0.31 -11.28 -33.31
N GLN A 132 -0.21 -10.61 -34.34
CA GLN A 132 0.52 -9.62 -35.16
C GLN A 132 0.16 -8.18 -34.76
N ASN A 133 -0.65 -7.96 -33.74
CA ASN A 133 -0.95 -6.58 -33.28
C ASN A 133 0.33 -5.92 -32.76
N PRO A 134 0.61 -4.64 -33.08
CA PRO A 134 1.79 -3.92 -32.59
C PRO A 134 1.94 -3.90 -31.06
N LYS A 135 0.82 -4.00 -30.33
CA LYS A 135 0.83 -4.06 -28.87
C LYS A 135 0.86 -5.50 -28.30
N ARG A 136 1.04 -6.53 -29.19
CA ARG A 136 1.05 -7.93 -28.69
C ARG A 136 2.03 -8.09 -27.54
N ASP A 137 3.26 -7.64 -27.70
CA ASP A 137 4.34 -7.79 -26.76
C ASP A 137 4.36 -6.72 -25.63
N TRP A 138 3.28 -5.93 -25.52
CA TRP A 138 3.10 -5.04 -24.38
C TRP A 138 2.67 -5.84 -23.12
N TYR A 139 2.20 -7.07 -23.32
CA TYR A 139 1.85 -8.03 -22.28
C TYR A 139 2.62 -9.32 -22.47
N ILE A 140 2.67 -10.15 -21.44
CA ILE A 140 3.46 -11.39 -21.45
C ILE A 140 2.57 -12.53 -21.94
N TRP A 141 2.83 -12.98 -23.16
CA TRP A 141 2.12 -14.09 -23.80
C TRP A 141 3.03 -15.29 -24.01
N ARG A 142 2.50 -16.52 -23.82
CA ARG A 142 3.24 -17.75 -24.11
C ARG A 142 2.31 -18.80 -24.68
N GLU A 143 2.86 -19.67 -25.54
CA GLU A 143 2.17 -20.89 -25.96
C GLU A 143 2.05 -21.85 -24.78
N GLY A 144 0.96 -22.60 -24.74
CA GLY A 144 0.78 -23.66 -23.76
C GLY A 144 1.75 -24.82 -23.99
N LYS A 145 2.03 -25.59 -22.94
CA LYS A 145 2.86 -26.78 -22.96
C LYS A 145 2.00 -28.02 -22.73
N ASP A 146 2.01 -28.96 -23.66
CA ASP A 146 1.22 -30.20 -23.56
C ASP A 146 -0.28 -29.99 -23.32
N ASN A 147 -0.89 -28.99 -23.98
CA ASN A 147 -2.27 -28.54 -23.80
C ASN A 147 -2.60 -28.03 -22.37
N LYS A 148 -1.60 -27.53 -21.67
CA LYS A 148 -1.72 -26.91 -20.35
C LYS A 148 -1.07 -25.53 -20.35
N GLU A 149 -1.10 -24.90 -19.19
CA GLU A 149 -0.42 -23.64 -18.93
C GLU A 149 1.07 -23.69 -19.26
N PRO A 150 1.72 -22.56 -19.60
CA PRO A 150 3.15 -22.50 -19.94
C PRO A 150 4.08 -23.01 -18.85
N ASN A 151 3.72 -22.79 -17.59
CA ASN A 151 4.42 -23.26 -16.40
C ASN A 151 3.45 -23.47 -15.23
N ASN A 152 3.98 -23.90 -14.08
CA ASN A 152 3.21 -24.26 -12.88
C ASN A 152 3.05 -23.10 -11.86
N TRP A 153 3.19 -21.86 -12.26
CA TRP A 153 3.12 -20.72 -11.32
C TRP A 153 1.71 -20.52 -10.75
N GLU A 154 1.66 -20.31 -9.42
CA GLU A 154 0.44 -19.89 -8.72
C GLU A 154 0.30 -18.37 -8.76
N SER A 155 -0.92 -17.89 -9.04
CA SER A 155 -1.29 -16.49 -8.85
C SER A 155 -1.25 -16.11 -7.37
N ILE A 156 -0.88 -14.87 -7.07
CA ILE A 156 -0.94 -14.30 -5.71
C ILE A 156 -2.37 -14.37 -5.15
N PHE A 157 -3.38 -14.30 -6.03
CA PHE A 157 -4.80 -14.46 -5.68
C PHE A 157 -5.32 -15.89 -5.84
N LYS A 158 -4.40 -16.86 -5.83
CA LYS A 158 -4.68 -18.29 -5.96
C LYS A 158 -5.09 -18.75 -7.35
N GLY A 159 -4.87 -20.02 -7.61
CA GLY A 159 -5.08 -20.61 -8.94
C GLY A 159 -3.88 -20.45 -9.87
N SER A 160 -4.08 -20.63 -11.18
CA SER A 160 -3.04 -20.44 -12.19
C SER A 160 -2.64 -18.96 -12.32
N ALA A 161 -1.35 -18.70 -12.56
CA ALA A 161 -0.88 -17.39 -13.00
C ALA A 161 -1.06 -17.16 -14.52
N TRP A 162 -1.68 -18.08 -15.23
CA TRP A 162 -1.87 -18.04 -16.68
C TRP A 162 -3.32 -18.25 -17.06
N GLU A 163 -3.84 -17.38 -17.93
CA GLU A 163 -5.21 -17.50 -18.49
C GLU A 163 -5.14 -17.72 -20.00
N TYR A 164 -5.96 -18.66 -20.50
CA TYR A 164 -6.00 -19.01 -21.90
C TYR A 164 -6.86 -18.05 -22.70
N ASP A 165 -6.33 -17.51 -23.79
CA ASP A 165 -7.10 -16.69 -24.73
C ASP A 165 -7.56 -17.52 -25.94
N GLU A 166 -8.87 -17.70 -26.05
CA GLU A 166 -9.50 -18.46 -27.12
C GLU A 166 -9.28 -17.87 -28.52
N ASN A 167 -9.04 -16.57 -28.64
CA ASN A 167 -8.86 -15.91 -29.92
C ASN A 167 -7.48 -16.20 -30.51
N THR A 168 -6.44 -16.07 -29.70
CA THR A 168 -5.05 -16.21 -30.14
C THR A 168 -4.45 -17.58 -29.87
N LYS A 169 -5.14 -18.42 -29.07
CA LYS A 169 -4.67 -19.77 -28.67
C LYS A 169 -3.33 -19.75 -27.94
N GLU A 170 -3.13 -18.73 -27.12
CA GLU A 170 -1.99 -18.56 -26.22
C GLU A 170 -2.48 -18.18 -24.84
N TYR A 171 -1.59 -18.21 -23.85
CA TYR A 171 -1.86 -17.80 -22.49
C TYR A 171 -1.21 -16.46 -22.21
N TYR A 172 -1.88 -15.60 -21.44
CA TYR A 172 -1.25 -14.40 -20.86
C TYR A 172 -0.96 -14.60 -19.38
N LEU A 173 0.11 -13.95 -18.92
CA LEU A 173 0.51 -13.96 -17.52
C LEU A 173 -0.37 -12.98 -16.73
N HIS A 174 -0.79 -13.37 -15.53
CA HIS A 174 -1.42 -12.52 -14.53
C HIS A 174 -0.97 -12.97 -13.13
N LEU A 175 -0.11 -12.19 -12.49
CA LEU A 175 0.34 -12.52 -11.14
C LEU A 175 -0.76 -12.33 -10.09
N PHE A 176 -1.74 -11.48 -10.37
CA PHE A 176 -2.91 -11.20 -9.53
C PHE A 176 -4.18 -11.83 -10.13
N SER A 177 -5.27 -11.08 -10.24
CA SER A 177 -6.50 -11.59 -10.89
C SER A 177 -6.25 -11.88 -12.38
N LYS A 178 -6.97 -12.87 -12.92
CA LYS A 178 -7.00 -13.10 -14.37
C LYS A 178 -7.51 -11.89 -15.18
N LYS A 179 -8.15 -10.92 -14.53
CA LYS A 179 -8.54 -9.65 -15.11
C LYS A 179 -7.47 -8.57 -14.98
N GLN A 180 -6.28 -8.93 -14.49
CA GLN A 180 -5.12 -8.05 -14.33
C GLN A 180 -3.90 -8.59 -15.10
N PRO A 181 -3.92 -8.57 -16.46
CA PRO A 181 -2.81 -9.04 -17.28
C PRO A 181 -1.54 -8.24 -17.02
N ASP A 182 -0.41 -8.94 -16.82
CA ASP A 182 0.88 -8.35 -16.52
C ASP A 182 1.50 -7.67 -17.74
N LEU A 183 1.96 -6.43 -17.55
CA LEU A 183 2.70 -5.67 -18.54
C LEU A 183 4.08 -6.25 -18.77
N ASN A 184 4.54 -6.23 -20.02
CA ASN A 184 5.87 -6.67 -20.40
C ASN A 184 6.87 -5.52 -20.32
N TRP A 185 7.59 -5.42 -19.19
CA TRP A 185 8.60 -4.38 -18.99
C TRP A 185 9.83 -4.49 -19.88
N GLU A 186 10.02 -5.59 -20.60
CA GLU A 186 11.05 -5.69 -21.63
C GLU A 186 10.73 -4.80 -22.88
N ASN A 187 9.43 -4.47 -23.08
CA ASN A 187 8.98 -3.70 -24.22
C ASN A 187 9.17 -2.19 -23.98
N GLU A 188 10.06 -1.55 -24.75
CA GLU A 188 10.39 -0.13 -24.63
C GLU A 188 9.22 0.79 -24.98
N ASP A 189 8.43 0.47 -26.02
CA ASP A 189 7.28 1.28 -26.42
C ASP A 189 6.23 1.33 -25.31
N MET A 190 5.98 0.19 -24.65
CA MET A 190 5.09 0.11 -23.49
C MET A 190 5.62 0.99 -22.33
N ARG A 191 6.89 0.89 -21.97
CA ARG A 191 7.49 1.71 -20.92
C ARG A 191 7.37 3.20 -21.22
N ASN A 192 7.60 3.60 -22.48
CA ASN A 192 7.47 5.00 -22.90
C ASN A 192 6.04 5.54 -22.73
N GLU A 193 5.01 4.73 -22.97
CA GLU A 193 3.62 5.15 -22.69
C GLU A 193 3.34 5.28 -21.19
N ILE A 194 3.88 4.39 -20.38
CA ILE A 194 3.82 4.54 -18.89
C ILE A 194 4.48 5.86 -18.46
N TYR A 195 5.66 6.20 -18.98
CA TYR A 195 6.34 7.47 -18.62
C TYR A 195 5.57 8.70 -19.05
N LYS A 196 4.90 8.68 -20.22
CA LYS A 196 4.01 9.77 -20.65
C LYS A 196 2.83 9.94 -19.70
N MET A 197 2.20 8.85 -19.28
CA MET A 197 1.09 8.86 -18.36
C MET A 197 1.52 9.42 -16.98
N ILE A 198 2.65 9.00 -16.45
CA ILE A 198 3.19 9.50 -15.18
C ILE A 198 3.45 11.00 -15.25
N ASN A 199 4.15 11.46 -16.29
CA ASN A 199 4.43 12.89 -16.46
C ASN A 199 3.14 13.71 -16.59
N TRP A 200 2.10 13.18 -17.25
CA TRP A 200 0.81 13.85 -17.35
C TRP A 200 0.17 14.10 -15.98
N TRP A 201 0.25 13.16 -15.05
CA TRP A 201 -0.21 13.37 -13.68
C TRP A 201 0.65 14.36 -12.90
N LEU A 202 1.98 14.30 -13.09
CA LEU A 202 2.90 15.27 -12.47
C LEU A 202 2.66 16.70 -13.00
N ASP A 203 2.40 16.84 -14.30
CA ASP A 203 2.04 18.14 -14.91
C ASP A 203 0.70 18.70 -14.41
N LYS A 204 -0.22 17.85 -13.94
CA LYS A 204 -1.43 18.29 -13.23
C LYS A 204 -1.14 18.88 -11.85
N GLY A 205 0.02 18.57 -11.27
CA GLY A 205 0.47 19.13 -10.01
C GLY A 205 0.26 18.23 -8.79
N ILE A 206 0.09 16.91 -8.96
CA ILE A 206 0.16 15.99 -7.83
C ILE A 206 1.56 15.99 -7.23
N ASP A 207 1.68 15.69 -5.96
CA ASP A 207 2.95 15.78 -5.22
C ASP A 207 3.70 14.44 -5.15
N GLY A 208 3.27 13.44 -5.91
CA GLY A 208 3.98 12.16 -6.02
C GLY A 208 3.12 10.92 -6.13
N PHE A 209 3.76 9.76 -5.90
CA PHE A 209 3.14 8.47 -6.09
C PHE A 209 3.50 7.47 -4.99
N ARG A 210 2.53 6.63 -4.63
CA ARG A 210 2.79 5.30 -4.09
C ARG A 210 2.76 4.33 -5.26
N VAL A 211 3.82 3.57 -5.48
CA VAL A 211 3.94 2.68 -6.64
C VAL A 211 3.65 1.25 -6.22
N ASP A 212 2.54 0.76 -6.75
CA ASP A 212 1.97 -0.55 -6.46
C ASP A 212 2.82 -1.69 -7.02
N ALA A 213 2.97 -2.76 -6.25
CA ALA A 213 3.57 -4.03 -6.67
C ALA A 213 4.89 -3.86 -7.47
N ILE A 214 5.67 -2.81 -7.19
CA ILE A 214 6.81 -2.40 -8.03
C ILE A 214 7.94 -3.43 -8.04
N SER A 215 8.05 -4.29 -7.04
CA SER A 215 9.03 -5.36 -7.03
C SER A 215 8.72 -6.50 -7.99
N HIS A 216 7.52 -6.51 -8.58
CA HIS A 216 7.05 -7.57 -9.48
C HIS A 216 7.17 -7.23 -10.97
N ILE A 217 7.56 -6.02 -11.35
CA ILE A 217 7.59 -5.59 -12.77
C ILE A 217 8.54 -6.39 -13.63
N ASN A 218 9.64 -6.91 -13.07
CA ASN A 218 10.58 -7.81 -13.76
C ASN A 218 10.27 -9.28 -13.43
N LYS A 219 10.41 -10.15 -14.42
CA LYS A 219 10.25 -11.61 -14.29
C LYS A 219 11.55 -12.30 -14.66
N GLU A 220 11.85 -13.43 -14.03
CA GLU A 220 13.02 -14.24 -14.39
C GLU A 220 12.93 -14.70 -15.85
N GLU A 221 14.04 -14.60 -16.56
CA GLU A 221 14.14 -14.97 -17.96
C GLU A 221 13.74 -16.45 -18.18
N GLY A 222 12.99 -16.72 -19.26
CA GLY A 222 12.55 -18.06 -19.64
C GLY A 222 11.27 -18.53 -18.95
N LEU A 223 10.80 -17.87 -17.89
CA LEU A 223 9.54 -18.21 -17.18
C LEU A 223 9.43 -19.71 -16.86
N VAL A 224 10.49 -20.26 -16.28
CA VAL A 224 10.63 -21.71 -16.01
C VAL A 224 9.71 -22.18 -14.88
N ASP A 225 9.37 -23.49 -14.91
CA ASP A 225 8.63 -24.13 -13.83
C ASP A 225 9.32 -23.94 -12.46
N MET A 226 8.52 -23.82 -11.42
CA MET A 226 8.97 -23.96 -10.03
C MET A 226 9.20 -25.43 -9.70
N ASP A 227 10.21 -25.71 -8.85
CA ASP A 227 10.37 -27.01 -8.23
C ASP A 227 9.12 -27.38 -7.43
N ASN A 228 8.61 -28.60 -7.62
CA ASN A 228 7.32 -29.04 -7.06
C ASN A 228 7.44 -30.38 -6.31
N PRO A 229 8.17 -30.43 -5.18
CA PRO A 229 8.33 -31.65 -4.40
C PRO A 229 7.02 -32.14 -3.78
N ASP A 230 6.08 -31.23 -3.51
CA ASP A 230 4.78 -31.53 -2.87
C ASP A 230 3.69 -31.91 -3.87
N ASN A 231 4.02 -31.95 -5.15
CA ASN A 231 3.10 -32.26 -6.24
C ASN A 231 1.82 -31.39 -6.24
N LEU A 232 1.99 -30.10 -5.99
CA LEU A 232 0.90 -29.11 -6.05
C LEU A 232 0.45 -28.92 -7.50
N LYS A 233 -0.78 -28.51 -7.70
CA LYS A 233 -1.28 -28.17 -9.04
C LYS A 233 -0.61 -26.89 -9.56
N TYR A 234 -0.49 -25.88 -8.72
CA TYR A 234 0.25 -24.65 -8.94
C TYR A 234 1.16 -24.38 -7.74
N VAL A 235 2.30 -23.75 -7.96
CA VAL A 235 3.34 -23.53 -6.95
C VAL A 235 3.58 -22.04 -6.77
N PRO A 236 3.60 -21.51 -5.53
CA PRO A 236 3.99 -20.14 -5.27
C PRO A 236 5.32 -19.79 -5.94
N SER A 237 5.33 -18.74 -6.76
CA SER A 237 6.44 -18.42 -7.67
C SER A 237 7.16 -17.10 -7.34
N PHE A 238 7.06 -16.64 -6.11
CA PHE A 238 7.61 -15.33 -5.70
C PHE A 238 9.07 -15.14 -6.10
N ASP A 239 9.92 -16.16 -5.99
CA ASP A 239 11.33 -16.09 -6.36
C ASP A 239 11.56 -15.81 -7.85
N LYS A 240 10.54 -15.95 -8.69
CA LYS A 240 10.59 -15.78 -10.14
C LYS A 240 10.13 -14.40 -10.63
N HIS A 241 9.54 -13.61 -9.76
CA HIS A 241 8.97 -12.32 -10.14
C HIS A 241 9.03 -11.24 -9.04
N MET A 242 9.63 -11.53 -7.89
CA MET A 242 9.68 -10.59 -6.77
C MET A 242 11.12 -10.15 -6.52
N ASN A 243 11.44 -8.88 -6.82
CA ASN A 243 12.79 -8.31 -6.70
C ASN A 243 13.86 -9.10 -7.47
N VAL A 244 13.55 -9.49 -8.69
CA VAL A 244 14.40 -10.29 -9.58
C VAL A 244 15.56 -9.46 -10.12
N GLU A 245 16.71 -10.10 -10.36
CA GLU A 245 17.91 -9.48 -10.97
C GLU A 245 17.54 -8.70 -12.24
N GLY A 246 18.14 -7.52 -12.42
CA GLY A 246 17.86 -6.62 -13.55
C GLY A 246 16.73 -5.60 -13.30
N ILE A 247 15.91 -5.75 -12.25
CA ILE A 247 14.82 -4.80 -11.95
C ILE A 247 15.30 -3.36 -11.79
N HIS A 248 16.50 -3.16 -11.23
CA HIS A 248 17.03 -1.82 -10.99
C HIS A 248 17.33 -1.02 -12.26
N ASP A 249 17.50 -1.66 -13.42
CA ASP A 249 17.65 -0.95 -14.69
C ASP A 249 16.35 -0.31 -15.11
N TYR A 250 15.22 -1.03 -14.99
CA TYR A 250 13.88 -0.46 -15.23
C TYR A 250 13.52 0.64 -14.24
N LEU A 251 13.84 0.45 -12.95
CA LEU A 251 13.57 1.46 -11.92
C LEU A 251 14.40 2.73 -12.12
N ARG A 252 15.64 2.61 -12.60
CA ARG A 252 16.49 3.76 -12.95
C ARG A 252 15.90 4.50 -14.15
N GLU A 253 15.56 3.78 -15.23
CA GLU A 253 14.92 4.35 -16.40
C GLU A 253 13.61 5.07 -16.06
N LEU A 254 12.76 4.46 -15.22
CA LEU A 254 11.54 5.06 -14.71
C LEU A 254 11.82 6.39 -13.98
N LYS A 255 12.76 6.39 -13.03
CA LYS A 255 13.14 7.59 -12.26
C LYS A 255 13.65 8.70 -13.17
N GLU A 256 14.57 8.39 -14.09
CA GLU A 256 15.19 9.36 -14.98
C GLU A 256 14.19 10.00 -15.95
N ASN A 257 13.22 9.22 -16.44
CA ASN A 257 12.19 9.71 -17.35
C ASN A 257 11.03 10.43 -16.69
N THR A 258 10.85 10.27 -15.38
CA THR A 258 9.69 10.80 -14.64
C THR A 258 10.08 11.54 -13.35
N PHE A 259 10.30 10.82 -12.27
CA PHE A 259 10.38 11.33 -10.88
C PHE A 259 11.49 12.34 -10.66
N SER A 260 12.65 12.17 -11.30
CA SER A 260 13.82 13.05 -11.11
C SER A 260 13.61 14.49 -11.57
N LYS A 261 12.54 14.76 -12.30
CA LYS A 261 12.22 16.09 -12.87
C LYS A 261 11.42 16.98 -11.91
N HIS A 262 10.98 16.42 -10.78
CA HIS A 262 10.03 17.05 -9.85
C HIS A 262 10.47 16.89 -8.38
N ASP A 263 10.13 17.85 -7.53
CA ASP A 263 10.26 17.72 -6.07
C ASP A 263 9.02 17.03 -5.50
N ILE A 264 9.01 15.71 -5.55
CA ILE A 264 7.86 14.87 -5.22
C ILE A 264 8.21 13.83 -4.16
N MET A 265 7.18 13.21 -3.60
CA MET A 265 7.29 12.04 -2.73
C MET A 265 7.01 10.76 -3.53
N THR A 266 7.93 9.81 -3.48
CA THR A 266 7.74 8.49 -4.08
C THR A 266 7.92 7.38 -3.06
N VAL A 267 6.94 6.47 -3.01
CA VAL A 267 6.93 5.33 -2.08
C VAL A 267 6.73 4.06 -2.88
N GLY A 268 7.71 3.16 -2.89
CA GLY A 268 7.58 1.87 -3.55
C GLY A 268 6.94 0.82 -2.63
N GLU A 269 5.95 0.09 -3.13
CA GLU A 269 5.52 -1.14 -2.48
C GLU A 269 6.46 -2.27 -2.92
N ALA A 270 7.38 -2.65 -2.04
CA ALA A 270 8.52 -3.49 -2.43
C ALA A 270 8.56 -4.81 -1.64
N ASN A 271 7.60 -5.69 -1.93
CA ASN A 271 7.61 -7.06 -1.43
C ASN A 271 8.92 -7.78 -1.79
N GLY A 272 9.44 -8.57 -0.86
CA GLY A 272 10.66 -9.38 -1.07
C GLY A 272 11.97 -8.60 -1.02
N VAL A 273 11.96 -7.29 -0.91
CA VAL A 273 13.18 -6.49 -0.69
C VAL A 273 13.62 -6.67 0.75
N LYS A 274 14.86 -7.07 0.94
CA LYS A 274 15.49 -7.23 2.27
C LYS A 274 16.14 -5.93 2.71
N ALA A 275 16.27 -5.74 4.02
CA ALA A 275 16.89 -4.54 4.58
C ALA A 275 18.31 -4.28 4.05
N GLU A 276 19.08 -5.35 3.77
CA GLU A 276 20.44 -5.27 3.20
C GLU A 276 20.48 -4.75 1.75
N GLN A 277 19.33 -4.81 1.05
CA GLN A 277 19.15 -4.32 -0.32
C GLN A 277 18.47 -2.95 -0.37
N ALA A 278 18.00 -2.44 0.77
CA ALA A 278 17.14 -1.26 0.83
C ALA A 278 17.82 0.01 0.28
N THR A 279 19.14 0.17 0.45
CA THR A 279 19.89 1.31 -0.08
C THR A 279 19.90 1.35 -1.61
N ASP A 280 19.86 0.20 -2.30
CA ASP A 280 19.73 0.14 -3.75
C ASP A 280 18.39 0.72 -4.23
N TRP A 281 17.37 0.69 -3.37
CA TRP A 281 16.03 1.18 -3.65
C TRP A 281 15.84 2.65 -3.25
N VAL A 282 16.34 3.05 -2.07
CA VAL A 282 16.02 4.35 -1.43
C VAL A 282 17.23 5.15 -0.94
N GLY A 283 18.45 4.78 -1.34
CA GLY A 283 19.66 5.54 -1.00
C GLY A 283 19.62 6.98 -1.52
N GLU A 284 20.23 7.90 -0.77
CA GLU A 284 20.20 9.35 -1.06
C GLU A 284 20.73 9.71 -2.46
N ASN A 285 21.70 8.94 -2.97
CA ASN A 285 22.35 9.23 -4.26
C ASN A 285 21.71 8.43 -5.42
N ASP A 286 21.59 7.10 -5.27
CA ASP A 286 21.25 6.20 -6.34
C ASP A 286 19.87 5.52 -6.15
N GLY A 287 19.19 5.80 -5.04
CA GLY A 287 17.84 5.30 -4.78
C GLY A 287 16.85 5.71 -5.88
N LYS A 288 15.92 4.81 -6.16
CA LYS A 288 14.92 5.01 -7.22
C LYS A 288 13.63 5.62 -6.67
N PHE A 289 13.41 5.44 -5.37
CA PHE A 289 12.32 6.00 -4.60
C PHE A 289 12.85 6.80 -3.41
N ASN A 290 12.00 7.64 -2.81
CA ASN A 290 12.34 8.32 -1.56
C ASN A 290 12.27 7.38 -0.36
N MET A 291 11.35 6.44 -0.38
CA MET A 291 11.13 5.43 0.66
C MET A 291 10.42 4.19 0.11
N LEU A 292 10.41 3.09 0.87
CA LEU A 292 9.62 1.92 0.56
C LEU A 292 8.75 1.45 1.71
N PHE A 293 7.63 0.82 1.37
CA PHE A 293 6.92 -0.10 2.25
C PHE A 293 7.60 -1.45 2.21
N GLN A 294 8.15 -1.87 3.35
CA GLN A 294 8.69 -3.21 3.57
C GLN A 294 7.66 -4.08 4.29
N PHE A 295 7.69 -5.38 4.06
CA PHE A 295 6.65 -6.29 4.56
C PHE A 295 7.15 -7.31 5.58
N GLU A 296 8.44 -7.33 5.95
CA GLU A 296 8.99 -8.32 6.87
C GLU A 296 8.27 -8.37 8.23
N HIS A 297 7.77 -7.24 8.73
CA HIS A 297 6.99 -7.20 9.97
C HIS A 297 5.58 -7.78 9.82
N ILE A 298 4.99 -7.66 8.62
CA ILE A 298 3.68 -8.25 8.29
C ILE A 298 3.83 -9.76 8.07
N ASP A 299 4.89 -10.19 7.37
CA ASP A 299 5.19 -11.60 7.16
C ASP A 299 5.44 -12.30 8.50
N LEU A 300 6.18 -11.66 9.39
CA LEU A 300 6.39 -12.13 10.76
C LEU A 300 5.07 -12.28 11.51
N TRP A 301 4.17 -11.31 11.40
CA TRP A 301 2.86 -11.37 12.02
C TRP A 301 2.05 -12.61 11.61
N ASN A 302 2.07 -12.95 10.32
CA ASN A 302 1.34 -14.09 9.79
C ASN A 302 2.04 -15.44 10.07
N SER A 303 3.19 -15.41 10.75
CA SER A 303 3.99 -16.59 11.05
C SER A 303 3.80 -17.08 12.50
N SER A 304 4.14 -18.35 12.74
CA SER A 304 4.23 -18.91 14.09
C SER A 304 5.39 -18.34 14.94
N GLU A 305 6.26 -17.55 14.33
CA GLU A 305 7.43 -16.95 14.97
C GLU A 305 7.14 -15.56 15.56
N PHE A 306 5.90 -15.07 15.42
CA PHE A 306 5.53 -13.75 15.93
C PHE A 306 5.69 -13.66 17.45
N ASN A 307 6.57 -12.79 17.87
CA ASN A 307 6.78 -12.38 19.26
C ASN A 307 7.48 -11.02 19.28
N LEU A 308 7.49 -10.34 20.43
CA LEU A 308 8.07 -9.01 20.54
C LEU A 308 9.58 -8.96 20.24
N PRO A 309 10.43 -9.89 20.71
CA PRO A 309 11.84 -9.90 20.31
C PRO A 309 12.08 -10.02 18.81
N ASN A 310 11.33 -10.86 18.11
CA ASN A 310 11.46 -11.01 16.66
C ASN A 310 10.98 -9.75 15.93
N LEU A 311 9.90 -9.12 16.36
CA LEU A 311 9.44 -7.84 15.81
C LEU A 311 10.49 -6.73 15.97
N LYS A 312 11.14 -6.65 17.16
CA LYS A 312 12.26 -5.73 17.40
C LYS A 312 13.41 -5.95 16.43
N LYS A 313 13.80 -7.22 16.17
CA LYS A 313 14.87 -7.57 15.23
C LYS A 313 14.55 -7.07 13.82
N VAL A 314 13.32 -7.28 13.35
CA VAL A 314 12.90 -6.81 12.03
C VAL A 314 13.03 -5.28 11.94
N TRP A 315 12.46 -4.55 12.88
CA TRP A 315 12.51 -3.09 12.83
C TRP A 315 13.92 -2.55 13.05
N ASN A 316 14.69 -3.09 14.00
CA ASN A 316 16.08 -2.72 14.20
C ASN A 316 16.91 -2.89 12.92
N LYS A 317 16.74 -4.01 12.21
CA LYS A 317 17.42 -4.29 10.95
C LYS A 317 17.16 -3.20 9.90
N TRP A 318 15.91 -2.79 9.70
CA TRP A 318 15.54 -1.73 8.77
C TRP A 318 16.01 -0.34 9.21
N GLN A 319 15.92 -0.03 10.50
CA GLN A 319 16.39 1.24 11.04
C GLN A 319 17.92 1.40 10.89
N VAL A 320 18.68 0.33 11.16
CA VAL A 320 20.15 0.33 11.08
C VAL A 320 20.64 0.38 9.63
N ASN A 321 20.05 -0.41 8.74
CA ASN A 321 20.48 -0.43 7.33
C ASN A 321 20.21 0.90 6.61
N LEU A 322 19.16 1.64 6.98
CA LEU A 322 18.83 2.94 6.41
C LEU A 322 19.24 4.13 7.30
N GLU A 323 20.10 3.91 8.30
CA GLU A 323 20.51 4.98 9.22
C GLU A 323 21.24 6.12 8.52
N ASN A 324 22.20 5.78 7.66
CA ASN A 324 23.11 6.75 7.03
C ASN A 324 22.77 7.03 5.56
N ASP A 325 22.05 6.13 4.91
CA ASP A 325 21.73 6.22 3.49
C ASP A 325 20.36 5.61 3.19
N GLY A 326 19.35 6.46 3.09
CA GLY A 326 17.98 6.08 2.79
C GLY A 326 16.96 6.50 3.85
N TRP A 327 15.70 6.13 3.62
CA TRP A 327 14.57 6.54 4.46
C TRP A 327 13.47 5.49 4.51
N ASN A 328 12.87 5.28 5.68
CA ASN A 328 11.78 4.33 5.89
C ASN A 328 10.41 4.97 5.66
N ALA A 329 9.49 4.25 5.02
CA ALA A 329 8.05 4.45 5.18
C ALA A 329 7.58 3.59 6.36
N LEU A 330 7.02 4.24 7.37
CA LEU A 330 6.61 3.59 8.62
C LEU A 330 5.11 3.33 8.60
N PHE A 331 4.70 2.07 8.69
CA PHE A 331 3.29 1.68 8.76
C PHE A 331 3.11 0.38 9.54
N ILE A 332 1.92 0.16 10.04
CA ILE A 332 1.48 -1.10 10.67
C ILE A 332 0.11 -1.56 10.17
N GLU A 333 -0.57 -0.74 9.38
CA GLU A 333 -1.90 -1.02 8.85
C GLU A 333 -2.05 -0.37 7.46
N ASN A 334 -2.74 -1.04 6.55
CA ASN A 334 -3.12 -0.53 5.23
C ASN A 334 -4.41 -1.22 4.75
N HIS A 335 -4.80 -0.99 3.50
CA HIS A 335 -6.02 -1.53 2.90
C HIS A 335 -5.93 -3.03 2.48
N ASP A 336 -4.78 -3.67 2.63
CA ASP A 336 -4.52 -5.05 2.19
C ASP A 336 -4.29 -6.04 3.34
N ILE A 337 -4.33 -5.55 4.57
CA ILE A 337 -4.18 -6.36 5.77
C ILE A 337 -5.34 -6.12 6.73
N THR A 338 -5.43 -6.93 7.78
CA THR A 338 -6.46 -6.80 8.82
C THR A 338 -6.14 -5.64 9.77
N ARG A 339 -7.12 -5.18 10.56
CA ARG A 339 -6.93 -4.14 11.57
C ARG A 339 -5.91 -4.56 12.62
N VAL A 340 -4.89 -3.74 12.81
CA VAL A 340 -3.77 -4.07 13.71
C VAL A 340 -4.21 -4.25 15.16
N VAL A 341 -5.16 -3.47 15.63
CA VAL A 341 -5.64 -3.56 17.01
C VAL A 341 -6.35 -4.88 17.29
N SER A 342 -7.04 -5.44 16.28
CA SER A 342 -7.69 -6.76 16.41
C SER A 342 -6.71 -7.92 16.31
N SER A 343 -5.59 -7.73 15.59
CA SER A 343 -4.65 -8.81 15.31
C SER A 343 -3.47 -8.83 16.29
N TRP A 344 -2.94 -7.66 16.69
CA TRP A 344 -1.79 -7.56 17.59
C TRP A 344 -2.15 -7.07 18.98
N GLY A 345 -3.34 -6.50 19.15
CA GLY A 345 -3.82 -5.93 20.40
C GLY A 345 -4.94 -6.73 21.05
N ASP A 346 -5.60 -6.08 21.98
CA ASP A 346 -6.87 -6.51 22.56
C ASP A 346 -7.95 -5.52 22.15
N ASP A 347 -8.77 -5.90 21.19
CA ASP A 347 -9.85 -5.06 20.64
C ASP A 347 -11.16 -5.15 21.44
N THR A 348 -11.10 -5.73 22.63
CA THR A 348 -12.23 -5.91 23.52
C THR A 348 -12.07 -5.09 24.80
N ARG A 349 -11.35 -5.61 25.78
CA ARG A 349 -11.22 -5.00 27.12
C ARG A 349 -10.23 -3.84 27.13
N PHE A 350 -9.15 -3.92 26.34
CA PHE A 350 -8.04 -2.98 26.36
C PHE A 350 -7.85 -2.30 24.97
N LEU A 351 -8.95 -2.08 24.25
CA LEU A 351 -8.93 -1.46 22.93
C LEU A 351 -8.17 -0.13 22.91
N LYS A 352 -8.49 0.77 23.85
CA LYS A 352 -7.89 2.11 23.90
C LYS A 352 -6.37 2.04 24.15
N GLU A 353 -5.96 1.25 25.11
CA GLU A 353 -4.57 1.05 25.48
C GLU A 353 -3.79 0.37 24.36
N SER A 354 -4.36 -0.67 23.75
CA SER A 354 -3.77 -1.41 22.63
C SER A 354 -3.57 -0.51 21.42
N ALA A 355 -4.60 0.22 21.00
CA ALA A 355 -4.51 1.11 19.84
C ALA A 355 -3.46 2.22 20.03
N LYS A 356 -3.39 2.82 21.25
CA LYS A 356 -2.37 3.82 21.58
C LYS A 356 -0.95 3.23 21.59
N ALA A 357 -0.78 2.04 22.19
CA ALA A 357 0.51 1.37 22.26
C ALA A 357 1.01 0.99 20.85
N LEU A 358 0.14 0.44 20.01
CA LEU A 358 0.44 0.08 18.62
C LEU A 358 0.76 1.30 17.77
N GLY A 359 0.03 2.40 17.94
CA GLY A 359 0.36 3.67 17.31
C GLY A 359 1.77 4.15 17.68
N LEU A 360 2.11 4.15 18.98
CA LEU A 360 3.42 4.59 19.44
C LEU A 360 4.54 3.65 19.01
N LEU A 361 4.25 2.35 18.89
CA LEU A 361 5.19 1.30 18.56
C LEU A 361 6.01 1.60 17.29
N TYR A 362 5.38 2.11 16.23
CA TYR A 362 6.07 2.38 14.96
C TYR A 362 6.34 3.88 14.72
N PHE A 363 5.47 4.75 15.22
CA PHE A 363 5.39 6.14 14.79
C PHE A 363 6.66 6.96 15.09
N MET A 364 7.35 6.66 16.21
CA MET A 364 8.51 7.42 16.67
C MET A 364 9.85 6.90 16.10
N HIS A 365 9.84 5.88 15.25
CA HIS A 365 11.02 5.44 14.52
C HIS A 365 11.51 6.51 13.52
N LYS A 366 12.74 6.36 13.01
CA LYS A 366 13.25 7.20 11.91
C LYS A 366 12.56 6.80 10.61
N GLY A 367 11.83 7.73 10.01
CA GLY A 367 11.05 7.53 8.80
C GLY A 367 9.79 8.38 8.78
N THR A 368 9.09 8.35 7.65
CA THR A 368 7.81 9.02 7.43
C THR A 368 6.68 8.10 7.85
N PRO A 369 5.86 8.47 8.86
CA PRO A 369 4.75 7.63 9.28
C PRO A 369 3.54 7.77 8.34
N PHE A 370 2.91 6.62 8.07
CA PHE A 370 1.66 6.49 7.34
C PHE A 370 0.58 5.98 8.31
N ILE A 371 -0.55 6.66 8.34
CA ILE A 371 -1.75 6.29 9.11
C ILE A 371 -2.80 5.84 8.09
N TYR A 372 -3.36 4.66 8.27
CA TYR A 372 -4.49 4.20 7.46
C TYR A 372 -5.81 4.70 8.05
N GLN A 373 -6.78 5.08 7.19
CA GLN A 373 -8.10 5.56 7.63
C GLN A 373 -8.74 4.64 8.68
N GLY A 374 -9.15 5.23 9.80
CA GLY A 374 -9.76 4.52 10.93
C GLY A 374 -8.77 3.94 11.95
N GLN A 375 -7.47 3.88 11.64
CA GLN A 375 -6.44 3.49 12.60
C GLN A 375 -6.38 4.47 13.78
N GLU A 376 -6.53 5.76 13.50
CA GLU A 376 -6.48 6.86 14.47
C GLU A 376 -7.65 6.87 15.46
N ILE A 377 -8.71 6.09 15.18
CA ILE A 377 -9.85 5.91 16.10
C ILE A 377 -9.96 4.47 16.62
N GLY A 378 -9.03 3.57 16.25
CA GLY A 378 -9.01 2.20 16.68
C GLY A 378 -10.13 1.34 16.07
N MET A 379 -10.45 1.51 14.79
CA MET A 379 -11.37 0.62 14.08
C MET A 379 -10.87 -0.81 14.13
N THR A 380 -11.80 -1.77 14.31
CA THR A 380 -11.50 -3.20 14.50
C THR A 380 -11.89 -4.03 13.29
N ASN A 381 -11.45 -5.29 13.27
CA ASN A 381 -11.94 -6.28 12.32
C ASN A 381 -13.47 -6.45 12.42
N VAL A 382 -14.09 -6.92 11.34
CA VAL A 382 -15.50 -7.24 11.24
C VAL A 382 -15.69 -8.74 10.97
N LYS A 383 -16.80 -9.31 11.42
CA LYS A 383 -17.18 -10.69 11.12
C LYS A 383 -18.47 -10.71 10.33
N PHE A 384 -18.39 -11.09 9.07
CA PHE A 384 -19.57 -11.36 8.26
C PHE A 384 -20.00 -12.83 8.42
N ASN A 385 -21.30 -13.10 8.21
CA ASN A 385 -21.86 -14.42 8.49
C ASN A 385 -21.86 -15.36 7.28
N ASP A 386 -21.67 -14.80 6.09
CA ASP A 386 -21.68 -15.53 4.81
C ASP A 386 -20.55 -15.03 3.92
N ILE A 387 -19.93 -15.92 3.15
CA ILE A 387 -18.88 -15.53 2.18
C ILE A 387 -19.39 -14.54 1.12
N ASN A 388 -20.68 -14.56 0.80
CA ASN A 388 -21.29 -13.63 -0.15
C ASN A 388 -21.43 -12.18 0.39
N GLU A 389 -21.13 -11.94 1.66
CA GLU A 389 -21.05 -10.60 2.25
C GLU A 389 -19.65 -9.97 2.10
N TYR A 390 -18.66 -10.75 1.63
CA TYR A 390 -17.30 -10.30 1.30
C TYR A 390 -17.23 -9.87 -0.17
N ASP A 391 -16.45 -8.84 -0.43
CA ASP A 391 -16.18 -8.30 -1.77
C ASP A 391 -14.76 -8.66 -2.28
N ASP A 392 -13.82 -8.87 -1.36
CA ASP A 392 -12.43 -9.16 -1.67
C ASP A 392 -12.27 -10.47 -2.46
N ILE A 393 -11.90 -10.36 -3.74
CA ILE A 393 -11.68 -11.50 -4.65
C ILE A 393 -10.67 -12.52 -4.10
N ARG A 394 -9.61 -12.06 -3.40
CA ARG A 394 -8.65 -12.94 -2.76
C ARG A 394 -9.32 -13.79 -1.67
N SER A 395 -10.12 -13.19 -0.81
CA SER A 395 -10.84 -13.88 0.26
C SER A 395 -11.86 -14.90 -0.28
N ILE A 396 -12.57 -14.55 -1.34
CA ILE A 396 -13.52 -15.44 -2.01
C ILE A 396 -12.79 -16.65 -2.62
N ASN A 397 -11.68 -16.43 -3.31
CA ASN A 397 -10.88 -17.49 -3.90
C ASN A 397 -10.27 -18.41 -2.84
N GLU A 398 -9.74 -17.84 -1.76
CA GLU A 398 -9.16 -18.59 -0.63
C GLU A 398 -10.22 -19.45 0.06
N TYR A 399 -11.39 -18.90 0.34
CA TYR A 399 -12.52 -19.65 0.90
C TYR A 399 -12.86 -20.87 0.00
N ASN A 400 -13.03 -20.65 -1.31
CA ASN A 400 -13.33 -21.71 -2.25
C ASN A 400 -12.24 -22.78 -2.31
N GLN A 401 -10.97 -22.39 -2.22
CA GLN A 401 -9.84 -23.32 -2.17
C GLN A 401 -9.90 -24.18 -0.91
N LEU A 402 -10.14 -23.58 0.27
CA LEU A 402 -10.28 -24.30 1.54
C LEU A 402 -11.44 -25.31 1.52
N ILE A 403 -12.58 -24.92 0.98
CA ILE A 403 -13.72 -25.83 0.78
C ILE A 403 -13.35 -27.02 -0.12
N ASN A 404 -12.68 -26.75 -1.26
CA ASN A 404 -12.23 -27.79 -2.18
C ASN A 404 -11.21 -28.74 -1.55
N GLN A 405 -10.44 -28.28 -0.57
CA GLN A 405 -9.51 -29.08 0.22
C GLN A 405 -10.20 -29.88 1.35
N GLY A 406 -11.53 -29.72 1.51
CA GLY A 406 -12.34 -30.47 2.47
C GLY A 406 -12.53 -29.79 3.82
N MET A 407 -12.17 -28.50 3.95
CA MET A 407 -12.49 -27.72 5.15
C MET A 407 -13.98 -27.50 5.28
N SER A 408 -14.51 -27.45 6.51
CA SER A 408 -15.94 -27.15 6.70
C SER A 408 -16.22 -25.67 6.35
N PRO A 409 -17.42 -25.32 5.84
CA PRO A 409 -17.79 -23.94 5.56
C PRO A 409 -17.63 -23.01 6.76
N LYS A 410 -17.88 -23.49 7.95
CA LYS A 410 -17.72 -22.74 9.19
C LYS A 410 -16.25 -22.42 9.48
N ASP A 411 -15.38 -23.43 9.39
CA ASP A 411 -13.94 -23.26 9.67
C ASP A 411 -13.27 -22.39 8.58
N ALA A 412 -13.69 -22.58 7.32
CA ALA A 412 -13.23 -21.73 6.22
C ALA A 412 -13.64 -20.27 6.41
N LEU A 413 -14.89 -20.00 6.83
CA LEU A 413 -15.33 -18.65 7.13
C LEU A 413 -14.60 -18.04 8.33
N GLU A 414 -14.32 -18.84 9.37
CA GLU A 414 -13.52 -18.40 10.54
C GLU A 414 -12.10 -18.02 10.13
N HIS A 415 -11.50 -18.74 9.16
CA HIS A 415 -10.22 -18.36 8.57
C HIS A 415 -10.31 -17.00 7.88
N ILE A 416 -11.35 -16.80 7.03
CA ILE A 416 -11.55 -15.54 6.31
C ILE A 416 -11.77 -14.35 7.26
N TRP A 417 -12.46 -14.51 8.39
CA TRP A 417 -12.59 -13.45 9.41
C TRP A 417 -11.23 -12.89 9.87
N ASN A 418 -10.22 -13.73 9.91
CA ASN A 418 -8.90 -13.37 10.41
C ASN A 418 -7.92 -12.91 9.33
N THR A 419 -8.25 -13.12 8.04
CA THR A 419 -7.29 -12.89 6.94
C THR A 419 -7.80 -11.94 5.86
N SER A 420 -9.12 -11.69 5.79
CA SER A 420 -9.72 -10.88 4.73
C SER A 420 -9.27 -9.42 4.76
N ARG A 421 -8.97 -8.88 3.58
CA ARG A 421 -8.71 -7.45 3.36
C ARG A 421 -9.95 -6.58 3.65
N ASP A 422 -11.17 -7.14 3.57
CA ASP A 422 -12.41 -6.42 3.85
C ASP A 422 -12.50 -5.92 5.30
N ASN A 423 -11.72 -6.48 6.21
CA ASN A 423 -11.59 -5.97 7.58
C ASN A 423 -11.18 -4.49 7.63
N THR A 424 -10.30 -4.06 6.72
CA THR A 424 -9.83 -2.67 6.62
C THR A 424 -10.62 -1.85 5.61
N ARG A 425 -11.49 -2.49 4.81
CA ARG A 425 -12.27 -1.85 3.75
C ARG A 425 -13.68 -1.45 4.17
N THR A 426 -14.08 -1.75 5.43
CA THR A 426 -15.35 -1.27 5.99
C THR A 426 -15.39 0.26 6.02
N PRO A 427 -16.59 0.87 5.84
CA PRO A 427 -16.74 2.33 5.86
C PRO A 427 -16.19 2.99 7.11
N MET A 428 -15.57 4.16 6.94
CA MET A 428 -15.07 5.01 8.02
C MET A 428 -16.21 5.38 8.99
N GLN A 429 -15.91 5.34 10.28
CA GLN A 429 -16.88 5.55 11.35
C GLN A 429 -16.83 7.02 11.84
N TRP A 430 -17.64 7.90 11.23
CA TRP A 430 -17.65 9.31 11.53
C TRP A 430 -18.45 9.66 12.78
N ASP A 431 -19.62 9.01 12.97
CA ASP A 431 -20.49 9.23 14.10
C ASP A 431 -21.40 8.02 14.40
N ASP A 432 -22.26 8.13 15.40
CA ASP A 432 -23.21 7.12 15.84
C ASP A 432 -24.53 7.07 15.04
N SER A 433 -24.66 7.86 13.98
CA SER A 433 -25.85 7.88 13.11
C SER A 433 -25.92 6.68 12.16
N LEU A 434 -26.93 6.65 11.29
CA LEU A 434 -27.08 5.58 10.29
C LEU A 434 -25.80 5.40 9.47
N ASN A 435 -25.40 4.13 9.27
CA ASN A 435 -24.21 3.77 8.53
C ASN A 435 -22.92 4.49 9.00
N ALA A 436 -22.81 4.74 10.29
CA ALA A 436 -21.66 5.41 10.91
C ALA A 436 -21.45 6.87 10.42
N GLY A 437 -22.47 7.54 9.90
CA GLY A 437 -22.33 8.86 9.26
C GLY A 437 -21.59 8.84 7.92
N PHE A 438 -21.26 7.67 7.40
CA PHE A 438 -20.61 7.49 6.10
C PHE A 438 -21.54 7.77 4.92
N SER A 439 -22.74 7.20 4.93
CA SER A 439 -23.76 7.32 3.88
C SER A 439 -25.18 7.28 4.43
N LYS A 440 -26.12 7.88 3.73
CA LYS A 440 -27.55 7.76 4.02
C LYS A 440 -28.22 6.59 3.28
N SER A 441 -27.51 5.98 2.30
CA SER A 441 -27.92 4.79 1.58
C SER A 441 -27.20 3.55 2.11
N ASN A 442 -27.54 2.37 1.58
CA ASN A 442 -26.80 1.15 1.94
C ASN A 442 -25.36 1.24 1.41
N PRO A 443 -24.36 1.12 2.27
CA PRO A 443 -22.96 1.11 1.83
C PRO A 443 -22.66 -0.11 0.95
N TRP A 444 -21.67 0.03 0.06
CA TRP A 444 -21.21 -1.03 -0.84
C TRP A 444 -20.72 -2.30 -0.09
N ILE A 445 -20.23 -2.11 1.13
CA ILE A 445 -19.88 -3.17 2.10
C ILE A 445 -20.44 -2.79 3.47
N HIS A 446 -20.78 -3.78 4.28
CA HIS A 446 -21.39 -3.54 5.60
C HIS A 446 -20.50 -2.73 6.53
N VAL A 447 -21.09 -1.78 7.24
CA VAL A 447 -20.45 -1.02 8.32
C VAL A 447 -20.19 -1.94 9.52
N ASN A 448 -19.02 -1.82 10.15
CA ASN A 448 -18.77 -2.52 11.40
C ASN A 448 -19.75 -2.01 12.49
N PRO A 449 -20.58 -2.89 13.11
CA PRO A 449 -21.64 -2.48 14.01
C PRO A 449 -21.16 -1.75 15.28
N ASN A 450 -19.88 -1.82 15.59
CA ASN A 450 -19.27 -1.13 16.73
C ASN A 450 -19.12 0.40 16.52
N TYR A 451 -19.51 0.94 15.38
CA TYR A 451 -19.52 2.39 15.13
C TYR A 451 -20.34 3.19 16.15
N LYS A 452 -21.25 2.53 16.86
CA LYS A 452 -22.05 3.13 17.94
C LYS A 452 -21.19 3.68 19.10
N TYR A 453 -19.97 3.19 19.26
CA TYR A 453 -19.06 3.61 20.35
C TYR A 453 -17.61 3.78 19.89
N ILE A 454 -17.25 3.36 18.66
CA ILE A 454 -15.97 3.65 18.02
C ILE A 454 -16.28 4.57 16.85
N ASN A 455 -16.14 5.88 17.02
CA ASN A 455 -16.34 6.84 15.94
C ASN A 455 -15.62 8.15 16.22
N VAL A 456 -15.43 8.95 15.17
CA VAL A 456 -14.70 10.23 15.24
C VAL A 456 -15.38 11.20 16.19
N LYS A 457 -16.71 11.35 16.13
CA LYS A 457 -17.47 12.33 16.90
C LYS A 457 -17.27 12.11 18.41
N GLU A 458 -17.49 10.90 18.89
CA GLU A 458 -17.32 10.57 20.31
C GLU A 458 -15.88 10.78 20.77
N GLN A 459 -14.90 10.45 19.92
CA GLN A 459 -13.50 10.57 20.28
C GLN A 459 -12.96 12.01 20.24
N LEU A 460 -13.58 12.91 19.49
CA LEU A 460 -13.26 14.33 19.55
C LEU A 460 -13.62 14.95 20.90
N GLU A 461 -14.64 14.43 21.58
CA GLU A 461 -15.13 14.91 22.88
C GLU A 461 -14.39 14.29 24.09
N ASP A 462 -13.63 13.19 23.89
CA ASP A 462 -12.83 12.53 24.95
C ASP A 462 -11.35 12.91 24.86
N ASP A 463 -10.86 13.73 25.77
CA ASP A 463 -9.44 14.17 25.83
C ASP A 463 -8.44 13.00 25.92
N ASP A 464 -8.86 11.83 26.41
CA ASP A 464 -8.08 10.62 26.52
C ASP A 464 -8.38 9.60 25.41
N SER A 465 -9.08 9.99 24.36
CA SER A 465 -9.38 9.12 23.22
C SER A 465 -8.12 8.67 22.45
N ILE A 466 -8.29 7.68 21.59
CA ILE A 466 -7.26 7.23 20.65
C ILE A 466 -6.96 8.38 19.68
N LEU A 467 -7.98 9.03 19.11
CA LEU A 467 -7.85 10.15 18.18
C LEU A 467 -7.04 11.31 18.77
N ASN A 468 -7.36 11.74 19.98
CA ASN A 468 -6.64 12.82 20.64
C ASN A 468 -5.20 12.41 21.02
N PHE A 469 -4.96 11.14 21.28
CA PHE A 469 -3.60 10.61 21.44
C PHE A 469 -2.82 10.72 20.14
N TYR A 470 -3.40 10.32 18.98
CA TYR A 470 -2.75 10.47 17.67
C TYR A 470 -2.43 11.93 17.34
N LYS A 471 -3.33 12.87 17.60
CA LYS A 471 -3.05 14.31 17.44
C LYS A 471 -1.84 14.76 18.27
N LYS A 472 -1.75 14.33 19.52
CA LYS A 472 -0.61 14.63 20.39
C LYS A 472 0.68 14.00 19.88
N MET A 473 0.63 12.74 19.46
CA MET A 473 1.75 11.97 18.93
C MET A 473 2.33 12.62 17.66
N ILE A 474 1.47 12.98 16.71
CA ILE A 474 1.83 13.69 15.48
C ILE A 474 2.51 15.03 15.81
N LYS A 475 1.92 15.82 16.70
CA LYS A 475 2.48 17.10 17.13
C LYS A 475 3.87 16.94 17.75
N ILE A 476 4.06 15.96 18.62
CA ILE A 476 5.36 15.67 19.25
C ILE A 476 6.41 15.31 18.18
N LYS A 477 6.09 14.36 17.28
CA LYS A 477 7.01 13.97 16.20
C LYS A 477 7.44 15.15 15.36
N LYS A 478 6.49 15.95 14.88
CA LYS A 478 6.75 17.11 14.02
C LYS A 478 7.49 18.24 14.70
N SER A 479 7.43 18.36 16.02
CA SER A 479 8.12 19.40 16.79
C SER A 479 9.54 19.03 17.21
N SER A 480 10.02 17.83 16.91
CA SER A 480 11.31 17.33 17.37
C SER A 480 12.19 16.86 16.20
N GLU A 481 13.26 17.62 15.90
CA GLU A 481 14.25 17.20 14.92
C GLU A 481 14.90 15.87 15.32
N CYS A 482 15.07 15.62 16.61
CA CYS A 482 15.60 14.37 17.12
C CYS A 482 14.68 13.18 16.75
N LEU A 483 13.37 13.32 16.87
CA LEU A 483 12.43 12.27 16.47
C LEU A 483 12.33 12.08 14.95
N ILE A 484 12.64 13.10 14.17
CA ILE A 484 12.64 13.00 12.70
C ILE A 484 13.97 12.41 12.23
N TYR A 485 15.08 13.06 12.55
CA TYR A 485 16.39 12.80 11.95
C TYR A 485 17.36 12.04 12.84
N GLY A 486 17.15 12.00 14.16
CA GLY A 486 18.05 11.35 15.10
C GLY A 486 18.32 9.88 14.76
N LYS A 487 19.47 9.39 15.14
CA LYS A 487 19.85 7.99 15.02
C LYS A 487 18.94 7.12 15.90
N TYR A 488 18.70 5.92 15.46
CA TYR A 488 17.95 4.92 16.21
C TYR A 488 18.90 3.99 16.97
N ASN A 489 18.60 3.72 18.23
CA ASN A 489 19.35 2.77 19.04
C ASN A 489 18.37 1.87 19.82
N LEU A 490 18.36 0.59 19.51
CA LEU A 490 17.53 -0.39 20.22
C LEU A 490 18.13 -0.66 21.60
N ILE A 491 17.31 -0.59 22.63
CA ILE A 491 17.65 -1.01 24.00
C ILE A 491 16.69 -2.10 24.45
N LEU A 492 17.08 -2.89 25.46
CA LEU A 492 16.31 -4.04 25.96
C LEU A 492 15.91 -5.02 24.83
N GLU A 493 16.89 -5.36 23.98
CA GLU A 493 16.66 -6.19 22.78
C GLU A 493 15.95 -7.52 23.10
N ASP A 494 16.39 -8.22 24.15
CA ASP A 494 15.87 -9.53 24.54
C ASP A 494 14.64 -9.49 25.45
N ASP A 495 14.19 -8.31 25.89
CA ASP A 495 13.01 -8.21 26.76
C ASP A 495 11.73 -8.59 26.00
N THR A 496 10.96 -9.51 26.56
CA THR A 496 9.78 -10.08 25.88
C THR A 496 8.51 -9.24 26.05
N ASN A 497 8.53 -8.21 26.89
CA ASN A 497 7.37 -7.40 27.25
C ASN A 497 7.55 -5.91 26.94
N ILE A 498 8.81 -5.45 26.83
CA ILE A 498 9.13 -4.04 26.65
C ILE A 498 9.82 -3.84 25.32
N PHE A 499 9.27 -2.95 24.49
CA PHE A 499 9.97 -2.40 23.32
C PHE A 499 10.49 -1.01 23.68
N ALA A 500 11.80 -0.87 23.78
CA ALA A 500 12.44 0.40 24.12
C ALA A 500 13.57 0.73 23.13
N TYR A 501 13.65 1.98 22.75
CA TYR A 501 14.70 2.51 21.89
C TYR A 501 14.96 3.98 22.21
N GLU A 502 16.11 4.45 21.78
CA GLU A 502 16.54 5.85 21.88
C GLU A 502 16.56 6.49 20.48
N ARG A 503 16.33 7.78 20.44
CA ARG A 503 16.59 8.64 19.28
C ARG A 503 17.63 9.65 19.69
N ILE A 504 18.73 9.75 18.96
CA ILE A 504 19.91 10.53 19.34
C ILE A 504 20.28 11.50 18.22
N LEU A 505 20.34 12.79 18.54
CA LEU A 505 20.76 13.86 17.63
C LEU A 505 21.61 14.88 18.41
N ASN A 506 22.85 15.12 18.00
CA ASN A 506 23.75 16.17 18.58
C ASN A 506 23.82 16.15 20.12
N ASP A 507 24.02 15.02 20.74
CA ASP A 507 24.12 14.84 22.21
C ASP A 507 22.78 15.05 22.98
N GLU A 508 21.65 15.14 22.30
CA GLU A 508 20.29 15.08 22.88
C GLU A 508 19.69 13.68 22.77
#